data_6ce1e35278ca4eac99ced65c4ad5e502
#
_entry.id   6ce1e35278ca4eac99ced65c4ad5e502
#
_cell.length_a   1.000
_cell.length_b   1.000
_cell.length_c   1.000
_cell.angle_alpha   90.00
_cell.angle_beta   90.00
_cell.angle_gamma   90.00
#
_symmetry.space_group_name_H-M   'P 1'
#
loop_
_entity.id
_entity.type
_entity.pdbx_description
1 polymer ?
#
loop_
_entity_poly.entity_id
_entity_poly.type
_entity_poly.pdbx_seq_one_letter_code
_entity_poly.pdbx_strand_id
1 'polypeptide(L)'
;MKGAVIPFFAGLPTILQDNGYRTLFFMTHESQYDNMNGYLRTNGFDRIFAQEDYPKDKVVNSFGVQDDFLYQYALPILTETADEGQPFFAVLLSISNHPPYVIPKDFKTHSSTDEHRIVEFADHALKEF
;
A
#
# COMPACT_ATOMS: atom_id res chain seq x y z
N MET A 1 11.68 1.83 -11.96
CA MET A 1 10.58 1.34 -12.82
C MET A 1 10.12 2.38 -13.84
N LYS A 2 10.93 3.41 -14.09
CA LYS A 2 10.69 4.35 -15.20
C LYS A 2 11.00 3.66 -16.52
N GLY A 3 10.10 3.80 -17.51
CA GLY A 3 10.33 3.29 -18.86
C GLY A 3 9.37 2.19 -19.29
N ALA A 4 9.81 1.29 -20.15
CA ALA A 4 8.97 0.28 -20.78
C ALA A 4 8.53 -0.80 -19.78
N VAL A 5 7.25 -1.14 -19.84
CA VAL A 5 6.69 -2.32 -19.15
C VAL A 5 7.06 -3.56 -19.97
N ILE A 6 7.67 -4.55 -19.32
CA ILE A 6 8.07 -5.79 -19.99
C ILE A 6 7.03 -6.89 -19.66
N PRO A 7 6.17 -7.28 -20.62
CA PRO A 7 4.99 -8.10 -20.34
C PRO A 7 5.26 -9.61 -20.25
N PHE A 8 6.52 -10.06 -20.44
CA PHE A 8 6.82 -11.49 -20.64
C PHE A 8 7.53 -12.17 -19.45
N PHE A 9 7.72 -11.46 -18.35
CA PHE A 9 8.31 -12.06 -17.14
C PHE A 9 7.22 -12.43 -16.15
N ALA A 10 7.15 -13.72 -15.79
CA ALA A 10 6.29 -14.18 -14.71
C ALA A 10 6.94 -13.82 -13.36
N GLY A 11 6.25 -12.99 -12.60
CA GLY A 11 6.57 -12.71 -11.20
C GLY A 11 5.64 -13.48 -10.26
N LEU A 12 5.89 -13.35 -8.95
CA LEU A 12 5.04 -13.98 -7.94
C LEU A 12 3.54 -13.67 -8.10
N PRO A 13 3.12 -12.41 -8.36
CA PRO A 13 1.70 -12.13 -8.55
C PRO A 13 1.08 -12.87 -9.75
N THR A 14 1.80 -12.95 -10.88
CA THR A 14 1.33 -13.67 -12.07
C THR A 14 1.14 -15.16 -11.77
N ILE A 15 2.13 -15.77 -11.10
CA ILE A 15 2.07 -17.19 -10.73
C ILE A 15 0.89 -17.48 -9.81
N LEU A 16 0.66 -16.62 -8.82
CA LEU A 16 -0.44 -16.78 -7.89
C LEU A 16 -1.80 -16.56 -8.57
N GLN A 17 -1.91 -15.56 -9.44
CA GLN A 17 -3.11 -15.31 -10.25
C GLN A 17 -3.46 -16.53 -11.10
N ASP A 18 -2.46 -17.12 -11.78
CA ASP A 18 -2.64 -18.34 -12.60
C ASP A 18 -3.05 -19.56 -11.76
N ASN A 19 -2.80 -19.54 -10.46
CA ASN A 19 -3.21 -20.57 -9.50
C ASN A 19 -4.49 -20.20 -8.71
N GLY A 20 -5.28 -19.25 -9.19
CA GLY A 20 -6.60 -18.93 -8.66
C GLY A 20 -6.61 -17.96 -7.48
N TYR A 21 -5.48 -17.28 -7.21
CA TYR A 21 -5.42 -16.22 -6.21
C TYR A 21 -5.97 -14.92 -6.77
N ARG A 22 -6.70 -14.17 -5.95
CA ARG A 22 -6.94 -12.75 -6.17
C ARG A 22 -5.66 -11.99 -5.82
N THR A 23 -5.24 -11.05 -6.66
CA THR A 23 -4.01 -10.29 -6.45
C THR A 23 -4.34 -8.81 -6.31
N LEU A 24 -4.01 -8.24 -5.14
CA LEU A 24 -4.34 -6.87 -4.76
C LEU A 24 -3.07 -6.10 -4.42
N PHE A 25 -2.99 -4.85 -4.86
CA PHE A 25 -1.90 -3.95 -4.49
C PHE A 25 -2.48 -2.65 -3.93
N PHE A 26 -1.99 -2.25 -2.76
CA PHE A 26 -2.35 -0.99 -2.10
C PHE A 26 -1.12 -0.12 -1.98
N MET A 27 -1.18 1.09 -2.50
CA MET A 27 -0.11 2.08 -2.38
C MET A 27 -0.66 3.38 -1.78
N THR A 28 0.21 4.17 -1.19
CA THR A 28 -0.17 5.42 -0.51
C THR A 28 -0.26 6.61 -1.47
N HIS A 29 0.54 6.62 -2.53
CA HIS A 29 0.69 7.70 -3.49
C HIS A 29 -0.13 7.49 -4.76
N GLU A 30 -0.03 8.43 -5.69
CA GLU A 30 -0.69 8.35 -6.99
C GLU A 30 -0.21 7.15 -7.81
N SER A 31 -1.13 6.49 -8.48
CA SER A 31 -0.87 5.27 -9.27
C SER A 31 0.06 5.49 -10.47
N GLN A 32 0.13 6.73 -10.97
CA GLN A 32 1.00 7.10 -12.09
C GLN A 32 2.45 7.35 -11.67
N TYR A 33 2.74 7.43 -10.38
CA TYR A 33 4.11 7.60 -9.90
C TYR A 33 5.00 6.47 -10.42
N ASP A 34 6.09 6.82 -11.10
CA ASP A 34 7.03 5.88 -11.72
C ASP A 34 6.38 4.80 -12.62
N ASN A 35 5.20 5.10 -13.21
CA ASN A 35 4.44 4.15 -14.02
C ASN A 35 4.01 2.87 -13.27
N MET A 36 3.80 2.97 -11.96
CA MET A 36 3.45 1.84 -11.11
C MET A 36 2.19 1.12 -11.59
N ASN A 37 1.14 1.87 -11.95
CA ASN A 37 -0.12 1.28 -12.40
C ASN A 37 0.06 0.37 -13.63
N GLY A 38 0.73 0.87 -14.67
CA GLY A 38 1.01 0.09 -15.88
C GLY A 38 1.85 -1.15 -15.58
N TYR A 39 2.90 -0.99 -14.78
CA TYR A 39 3.78 -2.08 -14.39
C TYR A 39 3.04 -3.17 -13.60
N LEU A 40 2.30 -2.80 -12.57
CA LEU A 40 1.61 -3.75 -11.70
C LEU A 40 0.52 -4.53 -12.43
N ARG A 41 -0.30 -3.86 -13.24
CA ARG A 41 -1.34 -4.53 -14.05
C ARG A 41 -0.75 -5.53 -15.04
N THR A 42 0.34 -5.17 -15.70
CA THR A 42 1.02 -6.06 -16.64
C THR A 42 1.68 -7.26 -15.93
N ASN A 43 2.04 -7.11 -14.66
CA ASN A 43 2.73 -8.13 -13.87
C ASN A 43 1.84 -8.89 -12.89
N GLY A 44 0.53 -8.94 -13.14
CA GLY A 44 -0.37 -9.90 -12.51
C GLY A 44 -1.10 -9.40 -11.26
N PHE A 45 -1.28 -8.08 -11.09
CA PHE A 45 -2.19 -7.54 -10.07
C PHE A 45 -3.56 -7.24 -10.68
N ASP A 46 -4.61 -7.86 -10.15
CA ASP A 46 -6.01 -7.68 -10.57
C ASP A 46 -6.56 -6.32 -10.15
N ARG A 47 -6.30 -5.95 -8.90
CA ARG A 47 -6.82 -4.73 -8.29
C ARG A 47 -5.68 -3.90 -7.70
N ILE A 48 -5.68 -2.61 -8.03
CA ILE A 48 -4.69 -1.65 -7.56
C ILE A 48 -5.45 -0.49 -6.93
N PHE A 49 -5.10 -0.19 -5.68
CA PHE A 49 -5.65 0.93 -4.92
C PHE A 49 -4.55 1.95 -4.67
N ALA A 50 -4.84 3.21 -4.94
CA ALA A 50 -3.89 4.29 -4.87
C ALA A 50 -4.55 5.57 -4.35
N GLN A 51 -3.80 6.66 -4.25
CA GLN A 51 -4.26 7.93 -3.71
C GLN A 51 -5.58 8.42 -4.32
N GLU A 52 -5.82 8.12 -5.61
CA GLU A 52 -7.02 8.51 -6.34
C GLU A 52 -8.30 7.87 -5.76
N ASP A 53 -8.15 6.74 -5.07
CA ASP A 53 -9.26 6.00 -4.45
C ASP A 53 -9.56 6.46 -3.01
N TYR A 54 -8.70 7.29 -2.43
CA TYR A 54 -8.78 7.71 -1.04
C TYR A 54 -9.41 9.09 -0.86
N PRO A 55 -10.03 9.37 0.30
CA PRO A 55 -10.49 10.72 0.62
C PRO A 55 -9.33 11.72 0.60
N LYS A 56 -9.54 12.88 -0.04
CA LYS A 56 -8.49 13.89 -0.21
C LYS A 56 -7.94 14.46 1.09
N ASP A 57 -8.76 14.50 2.14
CA ASP A 57 -8.37 14.96 3.48
C ASP A 57 -7.43 14.00 4.21
N LYS A 58 -7.25 12.77 3.70
CA LYS A 58 -6.31 11.78 4.22
C LYS A 58 -4.92 11.88 3.62
N VAL A 59 -4.77 12.61 2.51
CA VAL A 59 -3.47 12.84 1.86
C VAL A 59 -2.68 13.86 2.67
N VAL A 60 -1.52 13.47 3.19
CA VAL A 60 -0.71 14.30 4.09
C VAL A 60 0.46 15.01 3.41
N ASN A 61 0.96 14.46 2.32
CA ASN A 61 2.06 15.03 1.52
C ASN A 61 2.09 14.41 0.11
N SER A 62 3.16 14.67 -0.65
CA SER A 62 3.34 14.14 -2.02
C SER A 62 3.47 12.60 -2.09
N PHE A 63 3.68 11.92 -0.97
CA PHE A 63 3.71 10.47 -0.89
C PHE A 63 2.36 9.86 -0.50
N GLY A 64 1.32 10.69 -0.37
CA GLY A 64 -0.06 10.27 -0.21
C GLY A 64 -0.53 10.14 1.23
N VAL A 65 -1.17 9.02 1.55
CA VAL A 65 -1.76 8.73 2.85
C VAL A 65 -0.75 8.06 3.79
N GLN A 66 -1.01 8.12 5.10
CA GLN A 66 -0.18 7.46 6.10
C GLN A 66 -0.51 5.96 6.23
N ASP A 67 0.38 5.21 6.88
CA ASP A 67 0.30 3.74 6.98
C ASP A 67 -0.95 3.28 7.74
N ASP A 68 -1.34 3.96 8.80
CA ASP A 68 -2.53 3.62 9.58
C ASP A 68 -3.80 3.70 8.73
N PHE A 69 -3.94 4.76 7.92
CA PHE A 69 -5.06 4.90 7.00
C PHE A 69 -5.01 3.83 5.91
N LEU A 70 -3.84 3.53 5.33
CA LEU A 70 -3.67 2.50 4.32
C LEU A 70 -4.19 1.14 4.82
N TYR A 71 -3.80 0.76 6.03
CA TYR A 71 -4.22 -0.50 6.65
C TYR A 71 -5.71 -0.53 6.97
N GLN A 72 -6.26 0.57 7.52
CA GLN A 72 -7.70 0.70 7.78
C GLN A 72 -8.54 0.63 6.50
N TYR A 73 -8.03 1.18 5.41
CA TYR A 73 -8.69 1.10 4.11
C TYR A 73 -8.63 -0.31 3.51
N ALA A 74 -7.49 -0.97 3.62
CA ALA A 74 -7.29 -2.30 3.04
C ALA A 74 -8.08 -3.39 3.76
N LEU A 75 -8.18 -3.32 5.09
CA LEU A 75 -8.75 -4.40 5.91
C LEU A 75 -10.16 -4.84 5.49
N PRO A 76 -11.16 -3.96 5.29
CA PRO A 76 -12.49 -4.38 4.85
C PRO A 76 -12.47 -5.03 3.47
N ILE A 77 -11.62 -4.54 2.55
CA ILE A 77 -11.49 -5.09 1.19
C ILE A 77 -10.89 -6.50 1.24
N LEU A 78 -9.88 -6.71 2.08
CA LEU A 78 -9.27 -8.03 2.27
C LEU A 78 -10.25 -9.01 2.93
N THR A 79 -11.03 -8.55 3.89
CA THR A 79 -12.06 -9.35 4.55
C THR A 79 -13.14 -9.79 3.55
N GLU A 80 -13.66 -8.87 2.75
CA GLU A 80 -14.62 -9.16 1.70
C GLU A 80 -14.07 -10.17 0.68
N THR A 81 -12.79 -9.96 0.26
CA THR A 81 -12.12 -10.87 -0.67
C THR A 81 -11.96 -12.28 -0.09
N ALA A 82 -11.65 -12.39 1.21
CA ALA A 82 -11.56 -13.67 1.91
C ALA A 82 -12.94 -14.38 1.98
N ASP A 83 -14.00 -13.62 2.22
CA ASP A 83 -15.38 -14.15 2.31
C ASP A 83 -15.90 -14.69 0.95
N GLU A 84 -15.33 -14.24 -0.17
CA GLU A 84 -15.62 -14.82 -1.50
C GLU A 84 -15.13 -16.27 -1.65
N GLY A 85 -14.35 -16.79 -0.70
CA GLY A 85 -13.87 -18.18 -0.67
C GLY A 85 -12.70 -18.45 -1.62
N GLN A 86 -12.10 -17.42 -2.18
CA GLN A 86 -10.87 -17.53 -2.99
C GLN A 86 -9.65 -17.08 -2.18
N PRO A 87 -8.51 -17.77 -2.32
CA PRO A 87 -7.28 -17.29 -1.72
C PRO A 87 -6.87 -15.95 -2.34
N PHE A 88 -6.22 -15.10 -1.57
CA PHE A 88 -5.70 -13.83 -2.09
C PHE A 88 -4.23 -13.62 -1.75
N PHE A 89 -3.60 -12.80 -2.55
CA PHE A 89 -2.26 -12.23 -2.34
C PHE A 89 -2.37 -10.71 -2.38
N ALA A 90 -2.07 -10.07 -1.26
CA ALA A 90 -2.14 -8.64 -1.13
C ALA A 90 -0.77 -8.06 -0.77
N VAL A 91 -0.41 -6.96 -1.44
CA VAL A 91 0.78 -6.16 -1.12
C VAL A 91 0.33 -4.79 -0.66
N LEU A 92 0.78 -4.36 0.50
CA LEU A 92 0.55 -3.03 1.06
C LEU A 92 1.89 -2.31 1.12
N LEU A 93 2.06 -1.31 0.25
CA LEU A 93 3.27 -0.49 0.17
C LEU A 93 3.12 0.71 1.11
N SER A 94 3.65 0.59 2.31
CA SER A 94 3.68 1.65 3.32
C SER A 94 4.76 2.69 3.03
N ILE A 95 4.63 3.90 3.56
CA ILE A 95 5.50 5.04 3.25
C ILE A 95 5.77 5.97 4.44
N SER A 96 5.10 5.82 5.58
CA SER A 96 5.19 6.78 6.67
C SER A 96 6.63 7.03 7.16
N ASN A 97 7.50 6.03 7.08
CA ASN A 97 8.91 6.15 7.44
C ASN A 97 9.80 6.75 6.33
N HIS A 98 9.21 7.34 5.28
CA HIS A 98 9.93 8.09 4.23
C HIS A 98 9.89 9.59 4.53
N PRO A 99 11.01 10.33 4.49
CA PRO A 99 11.00 11.80 4.65
C PRO A 99 10.20 12.52 3.54
N PRO A 100 9.50 13.62 3.84
CA PRO A 100 9.39 14.28 5.16
C PRO A 100 8.46 13.50 6.10
N TYR A 101 8.89 13.31 7.34
CA TYR A 101 8.11 12.56 8.33
C TYR A 101 6.89 13.35 8.79
N VAL A 102 5.71 12.73 8.70
CA VAL A 102 4.47 13.29 9.22
C VAL A 102 3.98 12.40 10.36
N ILE A 103 4.13 12.87 11.58
CA ILE A 103 3.69 12.16 12.77
C ILE A 103 2.35 12.77 13.20
N PRO A 104 1.28 11.97 13.34
CA PRO A 104 0.00 12.49 13.82
C PRO A 104 0.13 13.16 15.18
N LYS A 105 -0.53 14.31 15.36
CA LYS A 105 -0.39 15.14 16.57
C LYS A 105 -0.82 14.43 17.86
N ASP A 106 -1.76 13.54 17.76
CA ASP A 106 -2.35 12.76 18.86
C ASP A 106 -1.58 11.46 19.12
N PHE A 107 -0.64 11.09 18.25
CA PHE A 107 0.19 9.92 18.47
C PHE A 107 1.33 10.25 19.44
N LYS A 108 1.32 9.57 20.59
CA LYS A 108 2.35 9.74 21.63
C LYS A 108 3.53 8.83 21.37
N THR A 109 4.70 9.43 21.25
CA THR A 109 5.96 8.72 21.05
C THR A 109 6.82 8.78 22.31
N HIS A 110 7.72 7.82 22.45
CA HIS A 110 8.72 7.76 23.54
C HIS A 110 10.08 8.33 23.09
N SER A 111 10.31 8.33 21.79
CA SER A 111 11.57 8.80 21.20
C SER A 111 11.62 10.30 21.03
N SER A 112 12.86 10.84 21.04
CA SER A 112 13.13 12.28 20.96
C SER A 112 13.38 12.80 19.55
N THR A 113 13.71 11.92 18.58
CA THR A 113 13.99 12.29 17.20
C THR A 113 12.87 11.85 16.27
N ASP A 114 12.62 12.61 15.20
CA ASP A 114 11.54 12.29 14.26
C ASP A 114 11.77 10.98 13.51
N GLU A 115 13.03 10.63 13.25
CA GLU A 115 13.40 9.35 12.64
C GLU A 115 12.97 8.15 13.50
N HIS A 116 13.11 8.24 14.81
CA HIS A 116 12.66 7.17 15.71
C HIS A 116 11.16 7.24 15.98
N ARG A 117 10.60 8.45 16.11
CA ARG A 117 9.17 8.66 16.34
C ARG A 117 8.32 8.10 15.17
N ILE A 118 8.78 8.28 13.94
CA ILE A 118 8.06 7.75 12.78
C ILE A 118 8.11 6.23 12.71
N VAL A 119 9.19 5.60 13.17
CA VAL A 119 9.27 4.13 13.28
C VAL A 119 8.29 3.61 14.33
N GLU A 120 8.18 4.28 15.49
CA GLU A 120 7.16 3.93 16.51
C GLU A 120 5.74 4.03 15.92
N PHE A 121 5.47 5.06 15.12
CA PHE A 121 4.17 5.22 14.46
C PHE A 121 3.90 4.10 13.44
N ALA A 122 4.87 3.77 12.59
CA ALA A 122 4.73 2.72 11.59
C ALA A 122 4.53 1.34 12.23
N ASP A 123 5.27 1.05 13.31
CA ASP A 123 5.12 -0.19 14.08
C ASP A 123 3.73 -0.27 14.75
N HIS A 124 3.26 0.84 15.33
CA HIS A 124 1.92 0.91 15.89
C HIS A 124 0.84 0.69 14.83
N ALA A 125 0.93 1.34 13.69
CA ALA A 125 -0.01 1.18 12.60
C ALA A 125 -0.10 -0.29 12.12
N LEU A 126 1.05 -0.94 11.99
CA LEU A 126 1.12 -2.36 11.63
C LEU A 126 0.53 -3.28 12.71
N LYS A 127 0.74 -2.95 13.98
CA LYS A 127 0.18 -3.73 15.11
C LYS A 127 -1.35 -3.69 15.15
N GLU A 128 -1.94 -2.54 14.79
CA GLU A 128 -3.40 -2.37 14.79
C GLU A 128 -4.08 -3.06 13.58
N PHE A 129 -3.31 -3.34 12.52
CA PHE A 129 -3.75 -4.11 11.35
C PHE A 129 -3.83 -5.60 11.64
#